data_ec3bc9c27dffbddddb279953699eec3a
#
_entry.id   ec3bc9c27dffbddddb279953699eec3a
#
_cell.length_a   1.000
_cell.length_b   1.000
_cell.length_c   1.000
_cell.angle_alpha   90.00
_cell.angle_beta   90.00
_cell.angle_gamma   90.00
#
_symmetry.space_group_name_H-M   'P 1'
#
loop_
_entity.id
_entity.type
_entity.pdbx_description
1 polymer ?
#
loop_
_entity_poly.entity_id
_entity_poly.type
_entity_poly.pdbx_seq_one_letter_code
_entity_poly.pdbx_strand_id
1 'polypeptide(L)'
;MRWESRLSPDKRQEKDAGARQAAAAGRVAGASGGPSVMPADPELLAARASLAARTRELVEAVVLSEAAAAELHAAASQIAALAARLGARRQAAPVRAPAGPADGLRRHRHNPVTGEANPLAPPVKVVTTPEGTARAEFVLGPAYEGPPGAVHGGVCAAILDSLLGSAAAAGSRPGMTARLTLSYLRPTPLGVPLVAEAWIRGVERRTTIVDGRILNQRGELTVEATGEFSLPLRWQRHAHPGAGPAS
;
A
#
# COMPACT_ATOMS: atom_id res chain seq x y z
N MET A 1 19.51 21.12 1.42
CA MET A 1 20.22 21.07 2.71
C MET A 1 20.57 19.62 3.00
N ARG A 2 21.87 19.29 3.06
CA ARG A 2 22.37 17.93 3.35
C ARG A 2 22.29 17.69 4.85
N TRP A 3 21.60 16.66 5.29
CA TRP A 3 21.44 16.31 6.71
C TRP A 3 22.63 15.48 7.29
N GLU A 4 23.60 15.07 6.45
CA GLU A 4 24.72 14.21 6.82
C GLU A 4 25.79 14.88 7.73
N SER A 5 25.68 16.17 8.05
CA SER A 5 26.73 16.92 8.77
C SER A 5 26.64 16.87 10.30
N ARG A 6 25.79 16.03 10.91
CA ARG A 6 25.59 16.00 12.37
C ARG A 6 25.88 14.66 13.06
N LEU A 7 26.73 13.82 12.50
CA LEU A 7 27.18 12.61 13.21
C LEU A 7 28.59 12.85 13.76
N SER A 8 28.72 12.66 15.08
CA SER A 8 30.02 12.72 15.80
C SER A 8 31.02 11.71 15.23
N PRO A 9 32.34 12.00 15.26
CA PRO A 9 33.41 11.14 14.71
C PRO A 9 33.42 9.71 15.25
N ASP A 10 32.96 9.48 16.46
CA ASP A 10 32.94 8.19 17.16
C ASP A 10 31.96 7.16 16.51
N LYS A 11 30.86 7.62 15.93
CA LYS A 11 29.91 6.73 15.23
C LYS A 11 30.33 6.32 13.82
N ARG A 12 31.39 6.91 13.29
CA ARG A 12 31.95 6.51 11.97
C ARG A 12 32.86 5.28 12.07
N GLN A 13 33.57 5.11 13.18
CA GLN A 13 34.44 3.95 13.36
C GLN A 13 33.68 2.64 13.61
N GLU A 14 32.51 2.70 14.31
CA GLU A 14 31.68 1.51 14.52
C GLU A 14 31.03 1.01 13.22
N LYS A 15 30.70 1.91 12.27
CA LYS A 15 30.09 1.55 10.99
C LYS A 15 31.09 0.85 10.05
N ASP A 16 32.35 1.21 10.09
CA ASP A 16 33.42 0.62 9.26
C ASP A 16 33.91 -0.74 9.82
N ALA A 17 33.79 -0.97 11.12
CA ALA A 17 34.11 -2.26 11.74
C ALA A 17 33.03 -3.32 11.39
N GLY A 18 31.77 -2.97 11.38
CA GLY A 18 30.67 -3.87 10.99
C GLY A 18 30.71 -4.28 9.51
N ALA A 19 31.16 -3.38 8.64
CA ALA A 19 31.26 -3.66 7.20
C ALA A 19 32.40 -4.63 6.84
N ARG A 20 33.48 -4.68 7.64
CA ARG A 20 34.60 -5.59 7.41
C ARG A 20 34.37 -7.01 7.91
N GLN A 21 33.51 -7.20 8.91
CA GLN A 21 33.17 -8.52 9.45
C GLN A 21 32.17 -9.28 8.57
N ALA A 22 31.35 -8.57 7.76
CA ALA A 22 30.43 -9.17 6.81
C ALA A 22 31.11 -9.67 5.51
N ALA A 23 32.33 -9.24 5.22
CA ALA A 23 33.06 -9.61 4.00
C ALA A 23 33.88 -10.91 4.10
N ALA A 24 34.01 -11.51 5.29
CA ALA A 24 34.86 -12.67 5.54
C ALA A 24 34.14 -14.02 5.64
N ALA A 25 32.78 -14.05 5.49
CA ALA A 25 32.02 -15.28 5.55
C ALA A 25 31.71 -15.82 4.15
N GLY A 26 32.57 -16.74 3.68
CA GLY A 26 32.20 -17.91 2.91
C GLY A 26 31.70 -17.76 1.49
N ARG A 27 32.58 -17.84 0.52
CA ARG A 27 32.26 -18.40 -0.81
C ARG A 27 31.83 -19.86 -0.62
N VAL A 28 30.58 -20.16 -0.80
CA VAL A 28 30.08 -21.51 -1.04
C VAL A 28 29.57 -21.56 -2.50
N ALA A 29 30.11 -22.54 -3.22
CA ALA A 29 29.85 -22.78 -4.64
C ALA A 29 28.42 -23.16 -4.95
N GLY A 30 27.92 -22.64 -6.07
CA GLY A 30 27.00 -23.25 -7.03
C GLY A 30 25.79 -24.05 -6.50
N ALA A 31 24.64 -23.35 -6.42
CA ALA A 31 23.35 -23.94 -6.72
C ALA A 31 22.50 -22.90 -7.45
N SER A 32 22.41 -23.03 -8.76
CA SER A 32 21.50 -22.28 -9.63
C SER A 32 20.08 -22.84 -9.51
N GLY A 33 19.46 -22.58 -8.35
CA GLY A 33 18.05 -22.80 -8.11
C GLY A 33 17.55 -21.54 -7.42
N GLY A 34 17.00 -20.59 -8.20
CA GLY A 34 16.25 -19.49 -7.62
C GLY A 34 15.12 -20.07 -6.76
N PRO A 35 14.74 -19.42 -5.63
CA PRO A 35 13.67 -19.93 -4.79
C PRO A 35 12.42 -20.08 -5.65
N SER A 36 12.00 -21.34 -5.84
CA SER A 36 10.72 -21.68 -6.46
C SER A 36 9.65 -21.01 -5.59
N VAL A 37 9.01 -19.97 -6.13
CA VAL A 37 7.88 -19.34 -5.49
C VAL A 37 6.75 -20.35 -5.49
N MET A 38 6.61 -21.12 -4.42
CA MET A 38 5.45 -21.99 -4.22
C MET A 38 4.19 -21.14 -4.40
N PRO A 39 3.20 -21.60 -5.16
CA PRO A 39 1.91 -20.95 -5.25
C PRO A 39 1.38 -20.78 -3.81
N ALA A 40 1.01 -19.54 -3.48
CA ALA A 40 0.53 -19.27 -2.12
C ALA A 40 -0.72 -20.12 -1.87
N ASP A 41 -0.70 -20.85 -0.78
CA ASP A 41 -1.82 -21.70 -0.34
C ASP A 41 -3.12 -20.89 -0.32
N PRO A 42 -4.15 -21.26 -1.11
CA PRO A 42 -5.42 -20.52 -1.18
C PRO A 42 -6.13 -20.45 0.18
N GLU A 43 -6.03 -21.51 1.01
CA GLU A 43 -6.61 -21.53 2.34
C GLU A 43 -5.93 -20.51 3.27
N LEU A 44 -4.61 -20.47 3.27
CA LEU A 44 -3.85 -19.48 4.03
C LEU A 44 -4.17 -18.04 3.59
N LEU A 45 -4.39 -17.83 2.29
CA LEU A 45 -4.77 -16.53 1.77
C LEU A 45 -6.17 -16.11 2.23
N ALA A 46 -7.13 -17.01 2.16
CA ALA A 46 -8.49 -16.79 2.63
C ALA A 46 -8.52 -16.52 4.15
N ALA A 47 -7.76 -17.30 4.93
CA ALA A 47 -7.64 -17.11 6.38
C ALA A 47 -7.07 -15.73 6.73
N ARG A 48 -6.04 -15.25 6.02
CA ARG A 48 -5.46 -13.90 6.22
C ARG A 48 -6.45 -12.80 5.88
N ALA A 49 -7.16 -12.92 4.77
CA ALA A 49 -8.19 -11.96 4.37
C ALA A 49 -9.34 -11.93 5.37
N SER A 50 -9.79 -13.09 5.85
CA SER A 50 -10.80 -13.21 6.90
C SER A 50 -10.35 -12.54 8.19
N LEU A 51 -9.12 -12.80 8.66
CA LEU A 51 -8.58 -12.18 9.87
C LEU A 51 -8.53 -10.65 9.73
N ALA A 52 -8.08 -10.13 8.58
CA ALA A 52 -8.06 -8.70 8.34
C ALA A 52 -9.47 -8.08 8.32
N ALA A 53 -10.47 -8.78 7.76
CA ALA A 53 -11.86 -8.33 7.76
C ALA A 53 -12.42 -8.25 9.19
N ARG A 54 -12.25 -9.31 10.00
CA ARG A 54 -12.68 -9.32 11.42
C ARG A 54 -11.98 -8.23 12.24
N THR A 55 -10.70 -7.95 11.94
CA THR A 55 -9.97 -6.88 12.63
C THR A 55 -10.54 -5.50 12.26
N ARG A 56 -10.97 -5.27 11.02
CA ARG A 56 -11.66 -4.01 10.63
C ARG A 56 -12.99 -3.85 11.37
N GLU A 57 -13.78 -4.91 11.49
CA GLU A 57 -15.02 -4.89 12.27
C GLU A 57 -14.75 -4.58 13.76
N LEU A 58 -13.66 -5.14 14.31
CA LEU A 58 -13.23 -4.81 15.67
C LEU A 58 -12.84 -3.34 15.81
N VAL A 59 -12.12 -2.77 14.84
CA VAL A 59 -11.76 -1.33 14.84
C VAL A 59 -13.02 -0.47 14.86
N GLU A 60 -14.02 -0.79 14.04
CA GLU A 60 -15.29 -0.05 14.02
C GLU A 60 -16.05 -0.21 15.35
N ALA A 61 -16.10 -1.42 15.90
CA ALA A 61 -16.71 -1.68 17.20
C ALA A 61 -16.02 -0.91 18.35
N VAL A 62 -14.70 -0.78 18.32
CA VAL A 62 -13.94 0.01 19.31
C VAL A 62 -14.24 1.49 19.20
N VAL A 63 -14.32 2.02 17.97
CA VAL A 63 -14.62 3.45 17.73
C VAL A 63 -16.02 3.82 18.20
N LEU A 64 -17.00 2.92 18.06
CA LEU A 64 -18.41 3.16 18.38
C LEU A 64 -18.81 2.64 19.77
N SER A 65 -17.90 2.04 20.54
CA SER A 65 -18.23 1.40 21.81
C SER A 65 -18.63 2.40 22.90
N GLU A 66 -19.78 2.16 23.51
CA GLU A 66 -20.23 2.82 24.74
C GLU A 66 -20.13 1.90 25.98
N ALA A 67 -19.32 0.83 25.89
CA ALA A 67 -19.15 -0.16 26.95
C ALA A 67 -18.50 0.48 28.20
N ALA A 68 -18.82 -0.09 29.36
CA ALA A 68 -18.24 0.34 30.64
C ALA A 68 -16.73 0.10 30.70
N ALA A 69 -16.00 0.88 31.50
CA ALA A 69 -14.54 0.79 31.60
C ALA A 69 -14.03 -0.61 31.95
N ALA A 70 -14.72 -1.36 32.82
CA ALA A 70 -14.35 -2.73 33.17
C ALA A 70 -14.42 -3.66 31.94
N GLU A 71 -15.43 -3.52 31.10
CA GLU A 71 -15.60 -4.31 29.87
C GLU A 71 -14.54 -3.94 28.83
N LEU A 72 -14.24 -2.63 28.66
CA LEU A 72 -13.18 -2.15 27.78
C LEU A 72 -11.80 -2.70 28.22
N HIS A 73 -11.49 -2.73 29.52
CA HIS A 73 -10.25 -3.31 30.02
C HIS A 73 -10.17 -4.84 29.76
N ALA A 74 -11.28 -5.55 29.94
CA ALA A 74 -11.35 -6.98 29.63
C ALA A 74 -11.12 -7.24 28.14
N ALA A 75 -11.78 -6.48 27.26
CA ALA A 75 -11.60 -6.58 25.81
C ALA A 75 -10.14 -6.26 25.40
N ALA A 76 -9.54 -5.20 25.95
CA ALA A 76 -8.15 -4.85 25.69
C ALA A 76 -7.19 -6.01 26.06
N SER A 77 -7.43 -6.68 27.20
CA SER A 77 -6.64 -7.84 27.63
C SER A 77 -6.76 -9.02 26.67
N GLN A 78 -7.96 -9.29 26.13
CA GLN A 78 -8.20 -10.34 25.13
C GLN A 78 -7.50 -10.03 23.82
N ILE A 79 -7.56 -8.78 23.37
CA ILE A 79 -6.86 -8.31 22.16
C ILE A 79 -5.34 -8.45 22.32
N ALA A 80 -4.80 -8.07 23.49
CA ALA A 80 -3.37 -8.23 23.79
C ALA A 80 -2.92 -9.70 23.74
N ALA A 81 -3.70 -10.61 24.31
CA ALA A 81 -3.42 -12.05 24.26
C ALA A 81 -3.47 -12.60 22.82
N LEU A 82 -4.44 -12.17 22.01
CA LEU A 82 -4.53 -12.53 20.60
C LEU A 82 -3.32 -11.99 19.82
N ALA A 83 -2.95 -10.74 20.02
CA ALA A 83 -1.78 -10.13 19.36
C ALA A 83 -0.48 -10.85 19.72
N ALA A 84 -0.27 -11.22 20.99
CA ALA A 84 0.88 -12.01 21.43
C ALA A 84 0.94 -13.39 20.74
N ARG A 85 -0.19 -14.11 20.66
CA ARG A 85 -0.30 -15.40 19.99
C ARG A 85 0.04 -15.32 18.49
N LEU A 86 -0.47 -14.32 17.78
CA LEU A 86 -0.17 -14.10 16.37
C LEU A 86 1.28 -13.64 16.17
N GLY A 87 1.78 -12.80 17.07
CA GLY A 87 3.14 -12.27 17.06
C GLY A 87 4.24 -13.32 17.27
N ALA A 88 3.94 -14.44 17.94
CA ALA A 88 4.89 -15.53 18.18
C ALA A 88 5.42 -16.19 16.88
N ARG A 89 4.72 -16.06 15.76
CA ARG A 89 5.09 -16.62 14.45
C ARG A 89 5.17 -15.54 13.38
N ARG A 90 5.58 -14.33 13.73
CA ARG A 90 5.70 -13.24 12.75
C ARG A 90 6.99 -13.36 11.94
N GLN A 91 6.94 -12.90 10.70
CA GLN A 91 8.12 -12.75 9.86
C GLN A 91 8.95 -11.55 10.33
N ALA A 92 10.29 -11.65 10.20
CA ALA A 92 11.21 -10.57 10.58
C ALA A 92 11.04 -9.29 9.73
N ALA A 93 10.56 -9.44 8.49
CA ALA A 93 10.27 -8.33 7.59
C ALA A 93 9.07 -8.69 6.69
N PRO A 94 8.37 -7.69 6.12
CA PRO A 94 7.37 -7.96 5.10
C PRO A 94 7.98 -8.72 3.94
N VAL A 95 7.26 -9.73 3.41
CA VAL A 95 7.69 -10.49 2.25
C VAL A 95 7.82 -9.54 1.07
N ARG A 96 9.05 -9.36 0.58
CA ARG A 96 9.27 -8.71 -0.71
C ARG A 96 8.79 -9.66 -1.79
N ALA A 97 7.71 -9.33 -2.47
CA ALA A 97 7.34 -10.05 -3.67
C ALA A 97 8.45 -9.93 -4.71
N PRO A 98 8.76 -11.02 -5.46
CA PRO A 98 9.73 -10.94 -6.56
C PRO A 98 9.31 -9.83 -7.54
N ALA A 99 10.27 -9.07 -8.02
CA ALA A 99 10.04 -7.97 -8.94
C ALA A 99 9.85 -8.51 -10.37
N GLY A 100 8.63 -8.86 -10.77
CA GLY A 100 8.27 -9.18 -12.15
C GLY A 100 7.21 -8.21 -12.67
N PRO A 101 7.22 -7.82 -13.97
CA PRO A 101 6.25 -6.90 -14.54
C PRO A 101 4.80 -7.38 -14.47
N ALA A 102 4.57 -8.68 -14.56
CA ALA A 102 3.23 -9.29 -14.54
C ALA A 102 2.60 -9.37 -13.16
N ASP A 103 3.38 -9.20 -12.08
CA ASP A 103 2.92 -9.34 -10.70
C ASP A 103 2.55 -8.01 -10.03
N GLY A 104 2.51 -6.91 -10.78
CA GLY A 104 2.29 -5.58 -10.22
C GLY A 104 1.10 -5.47 -9.27
N LEU A 105 -0.01 -6.12 -9.59
CA LEU A 105 -1.25 -6.11 -8.81
C LEU A 105 -1.31 -7.16 -7.71
N ARG A 106 -0.57 -8.27 -7.83
CA ARG A 106 -0.53 -9.31 -6.79
C ARG A 106 0.32 -8.93 -5.58
N ARG A 107 1.15 -7.89 -5.69
CA ARG A 107 2.19 -7.54 -4.72
C ARG A 107 1.69 -6.94 -3.43
N HIS A 108 0.45 -6.52 -3.34
CA HIS A 108 0.05 -5.62 -2.28
C HIS A 108 -0.99 -6.18 -1.31
N ARG A 109 -1.00 -7.48 -1.07
CA ARG A 109 -1.90 -8.06 -0.06
C ARG A 109 -1.75 -7.42 1.33
N HIS A 110 -0.61 -6.83 1.59
CA HIS A 110 -0.31 -6.07 2.81
C HIS A 110 -0.28 -4.56 2.58
N ASN A 111 -0.72 -4.07 1.40
CA ASN A 111 -0.83 -2.65 1.15
C ASN A 111 -1.82 -2.02 2.15
N PRO A 112 -1.49 -0.86 2.76
CA PRO A 112 -2.34 -0.23 3.77
C PRO A 112 -3.63 0.37 3.21
N VAL A 113 -3.83 0.40 1.88
CA VAL A 113 -5.02 0.98 1.23
C VAL A 113 -5.82 -0.05 0.45
N THR A 114 -5.17 -1.00 -0.23
CA THR A 114 -5.84 -1.98 -1.11
C THR A 114 -5.55 -3.42 -0.75
N GLY A 115 -4.80 -3.67 0.33
CA GLY A 115 -4.35 -5.01 0.70
C GLY A 115 -5.41 -5.81 1.46
N GLU A 116 -5.88 -6.89 0.88
CA GLU A 116 -6.90 -7.77 1.49
C GLU A 116 -6.48 -8.34 2.85
N ALA A 117 -5.18 -8.58 3.04
CA ALA A 117 -4.62 -9.13 4.27
C ALA A 117 -4.10 -8.06 5.25
N ASN A 118 -4.34 -6.79 4.97
CA ASN A 118 -3.99 -5.69 5.87
C ASN A 118 -5.26 -5.09 6.51
N PRO A 119 -5.43 -5.19 7.84
CA PRO A 119 -6.61 -4.61 8.49
C PRO A 119 -6.68 -3.08 8.45
N LEU A 120 -5.56 -2.38 8.19
CA LEU A 120 -5.57 -0.93 7.97
C LEU A 120 -6.22 -0.54 6.63
N ALA A 121 -6.20 -1.45 5.65
CA ALA A 121 -6.77 -1.15 4.34
C ALA A 121 -8.29 -0.99 4.45
N PRO A 122 -8.86 0.11 3.94
CA PRO A 122 -10.31 0.21 3.79
C PRO A 122 -10.82 -0.89 2.85
N PRO A 123 -12.13 -1.21 2.88
CA PRO A 123 -12.70 -2.31 2.09
C PRO A 123 -12.82 -1.93 0.59
N VAL A 124 -11.71 -1.52 -0.01
CA VAL A 124 -11.64 -1.04 -1.40
C VAL A 124 -11.05 -2.13 -2.30
N LYS A 125 -11.83 -2.63 -3.25
CA LYS A 125 -11.39 -3.57 -4.28
C LYS A 125 -11.22 -2.85 -5.60
N VAL A 126 -9.98 -2.79 -6.09
CA VAL A 126 -9.66 -2.11 -7.34
C VAL A 126 -9.76 -3.08 -8.52
N VAL A 127 -10.53 -2.72 -9.53
CA VAL A 127 -10.59 -3.39 -10.83
C VAL A 127 -9.89 -2.50 -11.85
N THR A 128 -9.05 -3.08 -12.70
CA THR A 128 -8.26 -2.34 -13.69
C THR A 128 -8.45 -2.92 -15.08
N THR A 129 -8.22 -2.09 -16.11
CA THR A 129 -8.18 -2.52 -17.51
C THR A 129 -6.80 -2.28 -18.13
N PRO A 130 -6.42 -3.03 -19.18
CA PRO A 130 -5.14 -2.86 -19.88
C PRO A 130 -4.92 -1.46 -20.47
N GLU A 131 -6.00 -0.72 -20.74
CA GLU A 131 -5.98 0.64 -21.28
C GLU A 131 -5.54 1.67 -20.23
N GLY A 132 -5.28 1.24 -18.98
CA GLY A 132 -4.83 2.12 -17.91
C GLY A 132 -5.97 2.85 -17.22
N THR A 133 -7.09 2.16 -17.02
CA THR A 133 -8.17 2.62 -16.13
C THR A 133 -8.20 1.80 -14.85
N ALA A 134 -8.70 2.40 -13.78
CA ALA A 134 -8.96 1.73 -12.51
C ALA A 134 -10.29 2.21 -11.95
N ARG A 135 -11.05 1.30 -11.32
CA ARG A 135 -12.34 1.59 -10.69
C ARG A 135 -12.47 0.80 -9.40
N ALA A 136 -13.10 1.40 -8.40
CA ALA A 136 -13.49 0.74 -7.16
C ALA A 136 -14.85 1.23 -6.69
N GLU A 137 -15.64 0.30 -6.13
CA GLU A 137 -16.90 0.59 -5.44
C GLU A 137 -16.75 0.15 -3.99
N PHE A 138 -17.11 1.00 -3.04
CA PHE A 138 -16.91 0.75 -1.62
C PHE A 138 -17.83 1.57 -0.74
N VAL A 139 -17.96 1.14 0.51
CA VAL A 139 -18.62 1.90 1.59
C VAL A 139 -17.60 2.07 2.71
N LEU A 140 -17.50 3.27 3.28
CA LEU A 140 -16.62 3.57 4.41
C LEU A 140 -17.48 3.84 5.66
N GLY A 141 -17.18 3.12 6.73
CA GLY A 141 -17.88 3.26 8.01
C GLY A 141 -17.25 4.33 8.91
N PRO A 142 -17.76 4.47 10.14
CA PRO A 142 -17.34 5.49 11.11
C PRO A 142 -15.86 5.48 11.47
N ALA A 143 -15.16 4.35 11.33
CA ALA A 143 -13.72 4.28 11.56
C ALA A 143 -12.88 5.19 10.62
N TYR A 144 -13.49 5.67 9.54
CA TYR A 144 -12.85 6.55 8.54
C TYR A 144 -13.35 8.00 8.62
N GLU A 145 -14.06 8.36 9.69
CA GLU A 145 -14.64 9.68 9.86
C GLU A 145 -13.55 10.76 10.05
N GLY A 146 -13.76 11.89 9.41
CA GLY A 146 -13.04 13.14 9.62
C GLY A 146 -13.98 14.22 10.17
N PRO A 147 -14.48 15.14 9.35
CA PRO A 147 -15.58 16.00 9.75
C PRO A 147 -16.86 15.18 9.99
N PRO A 148 -17.77 15.61 10.88
CA PRO A 148 -18.99 14.86 11.19
C PRO A 148 -19.75 14.40 9.95
N GLY A 149 -19.99 13.08 9.83
CA GLY A 149 -20.70 12.45 8.73
C GLY A 149 -19.91 12.35 7.41
N ALA A 150 -18.66 12.75 7.39
CA ALA A 150 -17.83 12.75 6.18
C ALA A 150 -16.54 11.94 6.37
N VAL A 151 -16.07 11.34 5.30
CA VAL A 151 -14.78 10.64 5.23
C VAL A 151 -13.64 11.61 5.43
N HIS A 152 -12.64 11.24 6.23
CA HIS A 152 -11.43 12.01 6.42
C HIS A 152 -10.69 12.23 5.09
N GLY A 153 -10.30 13.48 4.81
CA GLY A 153 -9.65 13.84 3.53
C GLY A 153 -8.39 13.03 3.23
N GLY A 154 -7.58 12.70 4.24
CA GLY A 154 -6.41 11.83 4.08
C GLY A 154 -6.76 10.40 3.66
N VAL A 155 -7.93 9.88 4.03
CA VAL A 155 -8.42 8.57 3.55
C VAL A 155 -8.79 8.65 2.07
N CYS A 156 -9.50 9.70 1.66
CA CYS A 156 -9.80 9.95 0.24
C CYS A 156 -8.50 10.05 -0.58
N ALA A 157 -7.50 10.78 -0.07
CA ALA A 157 -6.19 10.93 -0.71
C ALA A 157 -5.47 9.59 -0.87
N ALA A 158 -5.44 8.76 0.18
CA ALA A 158 -4.80 7.44 0.13
C ALA A 158 -5.48 6.49 -0.88
N ILE A 159 -6.81 6.50 -0.93
CA ILE A 159 -7.58 5.70 -1.89
C ILE A 159 -7.27 6.17 -3.31
N LEU A 160 -7.31 7.47 -3.58
CA LEU A 160 -7.00 8.02 -4.91
C LEU A 160 -5.56 7.76 -5.31
N ASP A 161 -4.57 7.97 -4.44
CA ASP A 161 -3.16 7.65 -4.73
C ASP A 161 -2.99 6.19 -5.20
N SER A 162 -3.60 5.26 -4.47
CA SER A 162 -3.52 3.84 -4.80
C SER A 162 -4.26 3.49 -6.09
N LEU A 163 -5.39 4.12 -6.36
CA LEU A 163 -6.16 3.90 -7.57
C LEU A 163 -5.44 4.45 -8.81
N LEU A 164 -4.90 5.67 -8.72
CA LEU A 164 -4.10 6.30 -9.77
C LEU A 164 -2.86 5.46 -10.10
N GLY A 165 -2.14 4.98 -9.07
CA GLY A 165 -1.00 4.08 -9.24
C GLY A 165 -1.38 2.74 -9.88
N SER A 166 -2.57 2.21 -9.57
CA SER A 166 -3.12 0.99 -10.17
C SER A 166 -3.43 1.18 -11.66
N ALA A 167 -4.02 2.32 -12.04
CA ALA A 167 -4.28 2.67 -13.44
C ALA A 167 -2.97 2.79 -14.24
N ALA A 168 -1.96 3.49 -13.69
CA ALA A 168 -0.64 3.60 -14.31
C ALA A 168 0.00 2.22 -14.53
N ALA A 169 -0.05 1.36 -13.52
CA ALA A 169 0.53 0.02 -13.59
C ALA A 169 -0.21 -0.88 -14.61
N ALA A 170 -1.53 -0.82 -14.67
CA ALA A 170 -2.36 -1.56 -15.62
C ALA A 170 -2.09 -1.13 -17.06
N GLY A 171 -1.87 0.16 -17.32
CA GLY A 171 -1.44 0.68 -18.62
C GLY A 171 0.05 0.44 -18.93
N SER A 172 0.69 -0.54 -18.27
CA SER A 172 2.11 -0.90 -18.46
C SER A 172 3.10 0.22 -18.13
N ARG A 173 2.72 1.13 -17.25
CA ARG A 173 3.54 2.28 -16.82
C ARG A 173 3.66 2.37 -15.30
N PRO A 174 4.14 1.31 -14.63
CA PRO A 174 4.28 1.32 -13.18
C PRO A 174 5.28 2.41 -12.77
N GLY A 175 4.98 3.11 -11.67
CA GLY A 175 5.84 4.16 -11.14
C GLY A 175 5.59 4.37 -9.65
N MET A 176 6.43 5.18 -9.04
CA MET A 176 6.20 5.71 -7.70
C MET A 176 5.55 7.10 -7.83
N THR A 177 4.65 7.41 -6.92
CA THR A 177 4.03 8.73 -6.84
C THR A 177 5.11 9.78 -6.57
N ALA A 178 5.32 10.68 -7.54
CA ALA A 178 6.23 11.82 -7.41
C ALA A 178 5.49 13.07 -6.94
N ARG A 179 4.24 13.22 -7.37
CA ARG A 179 3.34 14.29 -6.93
C ARG A 179 1.90 13.78 -6.93
N LEU A 180 1.13 14.25 -5.97
CA LEU A 180 -0.31 14.04 -5.87
C LEU A 180 -0.97 15.38 -5.55
N THR A 181 -1.91 15.80 -6.38
CA THR A 181 -2.70 17.02 -6.19
C THR A 181 -4.16 16.61 -6.06
N LEU A 182 -4.83 17.14 -5.03
CA LEU A 182 -6.25 16.89 -4.79
C LEU A 182 -7.01 18.19 -4.65
N SER A 183 -8.26 18.17 -5.12
CA SER A 183 -9.28 19.19 -4.87
C SER A 183 -10.48 18.54 -4.18
N TYR A 184 -10.80 19.01 -2.99
CA TYR A 184 -11.98 18.58 -2.22
C TYR A 184 -13.14 19.54 -2.54
N LEU A 185 -14.07 19.07 -3.34
CA LEU A 185 -15.15 19.90 -3.89
C LEU A 185 -16.41 19.84 -3.02
N ARG A 186 -16.64 18.69 -2.38
CA ARG A 186 -17.78 18.44 -1.47
C ARG A 186 -17.35 17.45 -0.38
N PRO A 187 -18.02 17.45 0.78
CA PRO A 187 -17.86 16.35 1.75
C PRO A 187 -18.15 15.00 1.09
N THR A 188 -17.25 14.03 1.28
CA THR A 188 -17.48 12.64 0.86
C THR A 188 -18.26 11.94 1.96
N PRO A 189 -19.51 11.52 1.77
CA PRO A 189 -20.36 11.02 2.85
C PRO A 189 -19.91 9.63 3.33
N LEU A 190 -20.08 9.36 4.63
CA LEU A 190 -19.90 8.03 5.24
C LEU A 190 -21.16 7.16 5.07
N GLY A 191 -20.99 5.84 5.18
CA GLY A 191 -22.08 4.86 5.26
C GLY A 191 -22.86 4.65 3.97
N VAL A 192 -22.43 5.24 2.87
CA VAL A 192 -23.10 5.15 1.57
C VAL A 192 -22.16 4.63 0.49
N PRO A 193 -22.70 4.04 -0.60
CA PRO A 193 -21.87 3.63 -1.74
C PRO A 193 -21.12 4.82 -2.36
N LEU A 194 -19.81 4.62 -2.53
CA LEU A 194 -18.91 5.54 -3.19
C LEU A 194 -18.27 4.84 -4.39
N VAL A 195 -17.95 5.61 -5.42
CA VAL A 195 -17.23 5.13 -6.60
C VAL A 195 -15.97 5.95 -6.76
N ALA A 196 -14.82 5.28 -6.86
CA ALA A 196 -13.59 5.92 -7.26
C ALA A 196 -13.18 5.44 -8.66
N GLU A 197 -12.69 6.35 -9.48
CA GLU A 197 -12.27 6.10 -10.87
C GLU A 197 -10.93 6.77 -11.13
N ALA A 198 -10.09 6.15 -11.96
CA ALA A 198 -8.84 6.72 -12.42
C ALA A 198 -8.54 6.30 -13.86
N TRP A 199 -7.84 7.16 -14.60
CA TRP A 199 -7.43 6.92 -15.98
C TRP A 199 -6.14 7.66 -16.32
N ILE A 200 -5.33 7.07 -17.19
CA ILE A 200 -4.14 7.76 -17.70
C ILE A 200 -4.58 8.92 -18.58
N ARG A 201 -4.19 10.15 -18.18
CA ARG A 201 -4.40 11.35 -18.99
C ARG A 201 -3.35 11.49 -20.08
N GLY A 202 -2.10 11.14 -19.79
CA GLY A 202 -0.99 11.27 -20.72
C GLY A 202 0.35 10.89 -20.14
N VAL A 203 1.37 11.02 -20.97
CA VAL A 203 2.76 10.73 -20.61
C VAL A 203 3.63 11.90 -21.04
N GLU A 204 4.36 12.46 -20.09
CA GLU A 204 5.32 13.54 -20.33
C GLU A 204 6.72 13.04 -20.02
N ARG A 205 7.53 12.83 -21.06
CA ARG A 205 8.88 12.25 -20.97
C ARG A 205 8.84 10.90 -20.25
N ARG A 206 9.07 10.87 -18.93
CA ARG A 206 9.18 9.68 -18.08
C ARG A 206 8.12 9.64 -16.98
N THR A 207 7.25 10.61 -16.96
CA THR A 207 6.19 10.76 -15.99
C THR A 207 4.87 10.39 -16.62
N THR A 208 4.15 9.48 -16.01
CA THR A 208 2.77 9.15 -16.37
C THR A 208 1.86 10.03 -15.53
N ILE A 209 0.97 10.76 -16.19
CA ILE A 209 -0.01 11.63 -15.56
C ILE A 209 -1.34 10.88 -15.56
N VAL A 210 -1.90 10.73 -14.38
CA VAL A 210 -3.14 9.98 -14.15
C VAL A 210 -4.12 10.87 -13.41
N ASP A 211 -5.33 10.99 -13.93
CA ASP A 211 -6.42 11.68 -13.25
C ASP A 211 -7.35 10.68 -12.58
N GLY A 212 -8.04 11.12 -11.53
CA GLY A 212 -9.01 10.32 -10.84
C GLY A 212 -9.98 11.14 -10.03
N ARG A 213 -11.04 10.48 -9.57
CA ARG A 213 -12.13 11.13 -8.84
C ARG A 213 -12.82 10.17 -7.88
N ILE A 214 -13.51 10.75 -6.88
CA ILE A 214 -14.49 10.04 -6.05
C ILE A 214 -15.87 10.65 -6.29
N LEU A 215 -16.86 9.79 -6.51
CA LEU A 215 -18.26 10.12 -6.69
C LEU A 215 -19.05 9.54 -5.52
N ASN A 216 -20.06 10.27 -5.06
CA ASN A 216 -21.03 9.76 -4.09
C ASN A 216 -22.13 8.91 -4.77
N GLN A 217 -23.07 8.37 -3.98
CA GLN A 217 -24.18 7.52 -4.46
C GLN A 217 -25.13 8.20 -5.47
N ARG A 218 -25.03 9.54 -5.60
CA ARG A 218 -25.81 10.32 -6.59
C ARG A 218 -25.01 10.61 -7.87
N GLY A 219 -23.77 10.10 -7.95
CA GLY A 219 -22.86 10.43 -9.04
C GLY A 219 -22.25 11.83 -8.95
N GLU A 220 -22.38 12.52 -7.81
CA GLU A 220 -21.81 13.84 -7.61
C GLU A 220 -20.33 13.73 -7.25
N LEU A 221 -19.52 14.54 -7.90
CA LEU A 221 -18.07 14.63 -7.67
C LEU A 221 -17.78 15.21 -6.29
N THR A 222 -17.06 14.46 -5.45
CA THR A 222 -16.65 14.90 -4.10
C THR A 222 -15.18 15.28 -4.04
N VAL A 223 -14.31 14.48 -4.64
CA VAL A 223 -12.86 14.72 -4.69
C VAL A 223 -12.37 14.43 -6.10
N GLU A 224 -11.49 15.26 -6.62
CA GLU A 224 -10.70 14.99 -7.81
C GLU A 224 -9.20 14.98 -7.49
N ALA A 225 -8.42 14.25 -8.27
CA ALA A 225 -6.99 14.16 -8.09
C ALA A 225 -6.25 14.02 -9.42
N THR A 226 -5.02 14.55 -9.44
CA THR A 226 -4.02 14.27 -10.46
C THR A 226 -2.76 13.73 -9.79
N GLY A 227 -2.29 12.58 -10.26
CA GLY A 227 -1.04 11.95 -9.82
C GLY A 227 0.01 11.96 -10.93
N GLU A 228 1.25 12.24 -10.56
CA GLU A 228 2.43 12.10 -11.41
C GLU A 228 3.24 10.89 -10.94
N PHE A 229 3.40 9.90 -11.82
CA PHE A 229 4.09 8.64 -11.51
C PHE A 229 5.36 8.51 -12.34
N SER A 230 6.48 8.22 -11.68
CA SER A 230 7.76 8.02 -12.36
C SER A 230 8.53 6.84 -11.77
N LEU A 231 9.28 6.12 -12.63
CA LEU A 231 10.21 5.09 -12.18
C LEU A 231 11.55 5.74 -11.81
N PRO A 232 12.04 5.57 -10.58
CA PRO A 232 13.38 5.97 -10.20
C PRO A 232 14.44 5.36 -11.13
N LEU A 233 15.46 6.13 -11.52
CA LEU A 233 16.53 5.71 -12.43
C LEU A 233 17.21 4.39 -12.02
N ARG A 234 17.40 4.18 -10.72
CA ARG A 234 18.00 2.97 -10.16
C ARG A 234 17.18 1.69 -10.43
N TRP A 235 15.87 1.80 -10.62
CA TRP A 235 14.98 0.65 -10.84
C TRP A 235 14.86 0.28 -12.31
N GLN A 236 15.18 1.21 -13.22
CA GLN A 236 15.17 0.99 -14.67
C GLN A 236 16.28 0.04 -15.10
N ARG A 237 17.43 0.06 -14.44
CA ARG A 237 18.56 -0.85 -14.72
C ARG A 237 18.20 -2.33 -14.48
N HIS A 238 17.16 -2.61 -13.71
CA HIS A 238 16.69 -3.97 -13.42
C HIS A 238 15.50 -4.38 -14.29
N ALA A 239 14.83 -3.43 -14.95
CA ALA A 239 13.69 -3.70 -15.81
C ALA A 239 14.08 -4.06 -17.25
N HIS A 240 15.30 -3.70 -17.70
CA HIS A 240 15.84 -4.04 -19.02
C HIS A 240 17.30 -4.49 -18.89
N PRO A 241 17.56 -5.78 -18.62
CA PRO A 241 18.93 -6.30 -18.51
C PRO A 241 19.69 -6.36 -19.85
N GLY A 242 19.12 -5.85 -20.96
CA GLY A 242 19.69 -5.96 -22.32
C GLY A 242 19.94 -4.65 -23.07
N ALA A 243 19.65 -3.47 -22.50
CA ALA A 243 19.98 -2.21 -23.15
C ALA A 243 21.39 -1.76 -22.71
N GLY A 244 22.41 -2.21 -23.40
CA GLY A 244 23.76 -1.65 -23.32
C GLY A 244 23.76 -0.17 -23.70
N PRO A 245 24.79 0.63 -23.26
CA PRO A 245 24.87 2.04 -23.60
C PRO A 245 24.95 2.18 -25.11
N ALA A 246 24.01 2.92 -25.70
CA ALA A 246 24.13 3.37 -27.07
C ALA A 246 25.36 4.29 -27.15
N SER A 247 26.31 3.87 -27.96
CA SER A 247 27.54 4.61 -28.34
C SER A 247 27.20 5.93 -29.03
#